data_d8aec16e57ab0a74fc054268f781c39b
#
_entry.id   d8aec16e57ab0a74fc054268f781c39b
#
_cell.length_a   1.000
_cell.length_b   1.000
_cell.length_c   1.000
_cell.angle_alpha   90.00
_cell.angle_beta   90.00
_cell.angle_gamma   90.00
#
_symmetry.space_group_name_H-M   'P 1'
#
loop_
_entity.id
_entity.type
_entity.pdbx_description
1 polymer ?
#
loop_
_entity_poly.entity_id
_entity_poly.type
_entity_poly.pdbx_seq_one_letter_code
_entity_poly.pdbx_strand_id
1 'polypeptide(L)'
;MDLVGEYDRLGERTLRLPHGSIVSTDDHLAKSIYPDIVVHQREIPNNLLAIEVRKAANHQPLAHDQHKLRALTDPHLWFAYWIGVLLTLGRKQVTMSEVYTSGAYDQALSGWFAGRLKDAGLSAG
;
A
#
# COMPACT_ATOMS: atom_id res chain seq x y z
N MET A 1 -12.87 -1.46 12.84
CA MET A 1 -11.88 -1.31 11.75
C MET A 1 -12.60 -1.22 10.43
N ASP A 2 -12.27 -0.25 9.63
CA ASP A 2 -12.95 -0.01 8.37
C ASP A 2 -12.06 -0.30 7.20
N LEU A 3 -12.62 -0.93 6.17
CA LEU A 3 -11.94 -1.17 4.91
C LEU A 3 -12.56 -0.28 3.85
N VAL A 4 -11.77 0.57 3.25
CA VAL A 4 -12.25 1.47 2.19
C VAL A 4 -11.22 1.58 1.09
N GLY A 5 -11.70 1.75 -0.14
CA GLY A 5 -10.84 2.01 -1.27
C GLY A 5 -10.66 3.51 -1.44
N GLU A 6 -9.50 3.94 -1.86
CA GLU A 6 -9.19 5.33 -2.15
C GLU A 6 -9.93 6.33 -1.29
N TYR A 7 -9.55 6.39 -0.08
CA TYR A 7 -10.29 7.05 0.94
C TYR A 7 -10.14 8.57 0.93
N ASP A 8 -11.20 9.29 0.63
CA ASP A 8 -11.12 10.72 0.43
C ASP A 8 -11.14 11.60 1.65
N ARG A 9 -11.69 11.19 2.76
CA ARG A 9 -11.67 12.03 3.94
C ARG A 9 -10.29 12.22 4.50
N LEU A 10 -9.50 11.18 4.50
CA LEU A 10 -8.09 11.31 4.83
C LEU A 10 -7.35 11.90 3.65
N GLY A 11 -7.90 11.76 2.47
CA GLY A 11 -7.29 12.19 1.25
C GLY A 11 -6.92 13.64 1.20
N GLU A 12 -7.76 14.50 1.73
CA GLU A 12 -7.43 15.92 1.77
C GLU A 12 -6.13 16.18 2.48
N ARG A 13 -5.85 15.42 3.53
CA ARG A 13 -4.61 15.54 4.28
C ARG A 13 -3.49 14.74 3.67
N THR A 14 -3.83 13.57 3.15
CA THR A 14 -2.83 12.67 2.61
C THR A 14 -2.41 13.04 1.20
N LEU A 15 -2.99 14.09 0.63
CA LEU A 15 -2.52 14.62 -0.64
C LEU A 15 -1.11 15.16 -0.57
N ARG A 16 -0.57 15.29 0.63
CA ARG A 16 0.79 15.77 0.79
C ARG A 16 1.75 14.60 0.78
N LEU A 17 2.71 14.69 -0.11
CA LEU A 17 3.78 13.71 -0.15
C LEU A 17 4.72 13.91 1.02
N PRO A 18 5.51 12.86 1.38
CA PRO A 18 6.44 12.94 2.49
C PRO A 18 7.41 14.11 2.43
N HIS A 19 7.75 14.56 1.26
CA HIS A 19 8.64 15.71 1.10
C HIS A 19 7.88 17.04 1.10
N GLY A 20 6.62 17.02 1.50
CA GLY A 20 5.84 18.23 1.65
C GLY A 20 5.08 18.70 0.43
N SER A 21 5.24 18.03 -0.68
CA SER A 21 4.52 18.40 -1.89
C SER A 21 3.05 18.06 -1.78
N ILE A 22 2.22 18.92 -2.34
CA ILE A 22 0.78 18.68 -2.42
C ILE A 22 0.49 18.19 -3.83
N VAL A 23 -0.31 17.15 -3.93
CA VAL A 23 -0.75 16.67 -5.23
C VAL A 23 -1.64 17.76 -5.83
N SER A 24 -1.25 18.20 -6.99
CA SER A 24 -2.03 19.21 -7.67
C SER A 24 -3.24 18.55 -8.34
N THR A 25 -3.80 19.23 -9.30
CA THR A 25 -4.94 18.74 -10.04
C THR A 25 -4.64 17.64 -11.03
N ASP A 26 -3.39 17.20 -11.10
CA ASP A 26 -3.01 16.14 -12.01
C ASP A 26 -3.49 14.80 -11.48
N ASP A 27 -4.51 14.23 -12.12
CA ASP A 27 -5.10 12.96 -11.71
C ASP A 27 -4.09 11.81 -11.70
N HIS A 28 -3.17 11.83 -12.64
CA HIS A 28 -2.15 10.79 -12.71
C HIS A 28 -1.28 10.80 -11.46
N LEU A 29 -0.86 11.96 -11.04
CA LEU A 29 -0.05 12.12 -9.85
C LEU A 29 -0.84 11.78 -8.60
N ALA A 30 -2.10 12.17 -8.55
CA ALA A 30 -2.98 11.85 -7.42
C ALA A 30 -3.07 10.34 -7.24
N LYS A 31 -3.27 9.60 -8.32
CA LYS A 31 -3.37 8.15 -8.27
C LYS A 31 -2.09 7.51 -7.75
N SER A 32 -0.94 8.13 -7.98
CA SER A 32 0.32 7.55 -7.52
C SER A 32 0.56 7.76 -6.03
N ILE A 33 -0.23 8.60 -5.38
CA ILE A 33 -0.07 8.89 -3.95
C ILE A 33 -1.00 8.06 -3.09
N TYR A 34 -2.25 7.89 -3.53
CA TYR A 34 -3.22 7.14 -2.75
C TYR A 34 -2.96 5.65 -2.86
N PRO A 35 -3.01 4.91 -1.74
CA PRO A 35 -3.05 3.47 -1.82
C PRO A 35 -4.39 3.02 -2.41
N ASP A 36 -4.41 1.84 -3.01
CA ASP A 36 -5.63 1.31 -3.60
C ASP A 36 -6.68 0.96 -2.56
N ILE A 37 -6.24 0.43 -1.43
CA ILE A 37 -7.13 0.04 -0.34
C ILE A 37 -6.47 0.45 0.97
N VAL A 38 -7.26 0.99 1.88
CA VAL A 38 -6.77 1.31 3.22
C VAL A 38 -7.68 0.72 4.27
N VAL A 39 -7.09 0.40 5.41
CA VAL A 39 -7.82 -0.01 6.61
C VAL A 39 -7.37 0.92 7.71
N HIS A 40 -8.33 1.53 8.38
CA HIS A 40 -8.00 2.39 9.51
C HIS A 40 -9.01 2.15 10.63
N GLN A 41 -8.65 2.55 11.81
CA GLN A 41 -9.54 2.41 12.95
C GLN A 41 -10.46 3.62 13.00
N ARG A 42 -11.78 3.36 13.05
CA ARG A 42 -12.77 4.43 13.13
C ARG A 42 -12.61 5.17 14.45
N GLU A 43 -12.82 6.47 14.42
CA GLU A 43 -12.79 7.33 15.61
C GLU A 43 -11.41 7.55 16.20
N ILE A 44 -10.41 6.82 15.76
CA ILE A 44 -9.03 7.02 16.19
C ILE A 44 -8.18 7.21 14.96
N PRO A 45 -7.28 8.18 14.93
CA PRO A 45 -6.46 8.43 13.74
C PRO A 45 -5.35 7.39 13.59
N ASN A 46 -5.71 6.12 13.54
CA ASN A 46 -4.77 5.04 13.34
C ASN A 46 -4.89 4.48 11.94
N ASN A 47 -3.85 4.66 11.17
CA ASN A 47 -3.74 4.08 9.84
C ASN A 47 -3.13 2.69 9.99
N LEU A 48 -3.95 1.65 9.85
CA LEU A 48 -3.52 0.30 10.15
C LEU A 48 -2.88 -0.40 8.96
N LEU A 49 -3.47 -0.26 7.79
CA LEU A 49 -3.04 -1.06 6.64
C LEU A 49 -3.25 -0.27 5.35
N ALA A 50 -2.25 -0.27 4.50
CA ALA A 50 -2.34 0.26 3.15
C ALA A 50 -2.00 -0.87 2.19
N ILE A 51 -2.84 -1.08 1.19
CA ILE A 51 -2.62 -2.11 0.18
C ILE A 51 -2.48 -1.43 -1.17
N GLU A 52 -1.41 -1.77 -1.87
CA GLU A 52 -1.17 -1.34 -3.23
C GLU A 52 -1.25 -2.56 -4.13
N VAL A 53 -2.05 -2.45 -5.19
CA VAL A 53 -2.24 -3.55 -6.13
C VAL A 53 -1.68 -3.13 -7.48
N ARG A 54 -0.86 -3.99 -8.08
CA ARG A 54 -0.37 -3.76 -9.43
C ARG A 54 -0.60 -5.00 -10.27
N LYS A 55 -0.77 -4.80 -11.56
CA LYS A 55 -0.85 -5.91 -12.49
C LYS A 55 0.55 -6.32 -12.91
N ALA A 56 0.77 -7.61 -13.09
CA ALA A 56 2.06 -8.12 -13.52
C ALA A 56 2.51 -7.49 -14.84
N ALA A 57 1.55 -7.14 -15.71
CA ALA A 57 1.83 -6.52 -17.00
C ALA A 57 1.99 -5.00 -16.93
N ASN A 58 1.97 -4.42 -15.73
CA ASN A 58 2.10 -2.98 -15.58
C ASN A 58 3.48 -2.52 -16.02
N HIS A 59 3.51 -1.46 -16.83
CA HIS A 59 4.77 -0.90 -17.34
C HIS A 59 5.48 -0.01 -16.33
N GLN A 60 4.79 0.41 -15.29
CA GLN A 60 5.39 1.25 -14.27
C GLN A 60 6.41 0.43 -13.48
N PRO A 61 7.59 1.00 -13.18
CA PRO A 61 8.61 0.25 -12.45
C PRO A 61 8.10 -0.20 -11.07
N LEU A 62 8.44 -1.43 -10.72
CA LEU A 62 8.10 -1.97 -9.40
C LEU A 62 8.66 -1.10 -8.27
N ALA A 63 9.84 -0.54 -8.48
CA ALA A 63 10.48 0.31 -7.47
C ALA A 63 9.62 1.51 -7.08
N HIS A 64 8.79 2.01 -7.99
CA HIS A 64 7.89 3.11 -7.68
C HIS A 64 6.89 2.72 -6.59
N ASP A 65 6.28 1.55 -6.74
CA ASP A 65 5.31 1.07 -5.76
C ASP A 65 5.98 0.70 -4.44
N GLN A 66 7.17 0.13 -4.50
CA GLN A 66 7.94 -0.18 -3.30
C GLN A 66 8.31 1.09 -2.54
N HIS A 67 8.75 2.11 -3.25
CA HIS A 67 9.09 3.39 -2.63
C HIS A 67 7.85 4.02 -1.97
N LYS A 68 6.72 3.94 -2.65
CA LYS A 68 5.45 4.46 -2.13
C LYS A 68 5.09 3.79 -0.81
N LEU A 69 5.22 2.46 -0.72
CA LEU A 69 4.89 1.76 0.51
C LEU A 69 5.89 2.02 1.63
N ARG A 70 7.15 2.22 1.29
CA ARG A 70 8.11 2.64 2.31
C ARG A 70 7.71 3.98 2.91
N ALA A 71 7.31 4.91 2.07
CA ALA A 71 6.88 6.23 2.54
C ALA A 71 5.59 6.13 3.36
N LEU A 72 4.63 5.34 2.91
CA LEU A 72 3.35 5.21 3.60
C LEU A 72 3.48 4.57 4.98
N THR A 73 4.48 3.71 5.17
CA THR A 73 4.69 3.02 6.44
C THR A 73 5.76 3.66 7.33
N ASP A 74 6.40 4.72 6.87
CA ASP A 74 7.42 5.40 7.65
C ASP A 74 6.77 6.11 8.84
N PRO A 75 7.15 5.74 10.07
CA PRO A 75 6.51 6.32 11.26
C PRO A 75 6.82 7.79 11.47
N HIS A 76 7.82 8.33 10.78
CA HIS A 76 8.18 9.74 10.88
C HIS A 76 7.41 10.62 9.89
N LEU A 77 6.61 10.00 9.02
CA LEU A 77 5.85 10.72 8.03
C LEU A 77 4.38 10.74 8.40
N TRP A 78 3.63 11.58 7.72
CA TRP A 78 2.24 11.84 8.05
C TRP A 78 1.36 10.60 8.05
N PHE A 79 1.58 9.71 7.07
CA PHE A 79 0.69 8.56 6.86
C PHE A 79 0.86 7.49 7.92
N ALA A 80 2.08 7.16 8.23
CA ALA A 80 2.46 6.22 9.30
C ALA A 80 1.58 4.97 9.40
N TYR A 81 1.28 4.33 8.26
CA TYR A 81 0.56 3.06 8.29
C TYR A 81 1.40 2.01 9.01
N TRP A 82 0.75 1.19 9.80
CA TRP A 82 1.46 0.13 10.51
C TRP A 82 1.98 -0.92 9.54
N ILE A 83 1.18 -1.25 8.54
CA ILE A 83 1.52 -2.29 7.57
C ILE A 83 1.18 -1.80 6.17
N GLY A 84 2.10 -2.00 5.26
CA GLY A 84 1.86 -1.79 3.84
C GLY A 84 2.02 -3.10 3.10
N VAL A 85 1.14 -3.39 2.17
CA VAL A 85 1.19 -4.62 1.38
C VAL A 85 1.18 -4.26 -0.09
N LEU A 86 2.10 -4.85 -0.83
CA LEU A 86 2.13 -4.76 -2.29
C LEU A 86 1.74 -6.12 -2.86
N LEU A 87 0.69 -6.14 -3.66
CA LEU A 87 0.24 -7.32 -4.36
C LEU A 87 0.44 -7.15 -5.85
N THR A 88 1.09 -8.12 -6.46
CA THR A 88 1.20 -8.17 -7.92
C THR A 88 0.27 -9.26 -8.41
N LEU A 89 -0.66 -8.88 -9.28
CA LEU A 89 -1.68 -9.80 -9.78
C LEU A 89 -1.33 -10.28 -11.18
N GLY A 90 -1.27 -11.59 -11.34
CA GLY A 90 -1.25 -12.20 -12.65
C GLY A 90 -2.67 -12.40 -13.17
N ARG A 91 -2.84 -13.24 -14.18
CA ARG A 91 -4.15 -13.43 -14.79
C ARG A 91 -5.15 -14.10 -13.85
N LYS A 92 -4.70 -15.03 -13.02
CA LYS A 92 -5.58 -15.82 -12.18
C LYS A 92 -5.18 -15.86 -10.72
N GLN A 93 -4.05 -15.28 -10.38
CA GLN A 93 -3.53 -15.42 -9.02
C GLN A 93 -2.55 -14.31 -8.69
N VAL A 94 -2.24 -14.21 -7.41
CA VAL A 94 -1.18 -13.32 -6.94
C VAL A 94 0.15 -13.94 -7.33
N THR A 95 0.98 -13.18 -8.04
CA THR A 95 2.29 -13.66 -8.46
C THR A 95 3.40 -13.19 -7.55
N MET A 96 3.19 -12.12 -6.81
CA MET A 96 4.19 -11.62 -5.87
C MET A 96 3.48 -10.82 -4.78
N SER A 97 4.00 -10.91 -3.57
CA SER A 97 3.51 -10.11 -2.46
C SER A 97 4.69 -9.65 -1.61
N GLU A 98 4.60 -8.42 -1.12
CA GLU A 98 5.60 -7.84 -0.24
C GLU A 98 4.91 -7.10 0.88
N VAL A 99 5.49 -7.17 2.08
CA VAL A 99 4.96 -6.47 3.25
C VAL A 99 6.01 -5.49 3.75
N TYR A 100 5.55 -4.30 4.10
CA TYR A 100 6.40 -3.22 4.59
C TYR A 100 5.93 -2.79 5.97
N THR A 101 6.87 -2.54 6.86
CA THR A 101 6.60 -1.99 8.19
C THR A 101 7.69 -1.00 8.53
N SER A 102 7.30 0.08 9.22
CA SER A 102 8.28 1.08 9.69
C SER A 102 9.19 1.60 8.58
N GLY A 103 8.64 1.74 7.39
CA GLY A 103 9.39 2.31 6.27
C GLY A 103 10.31 1.35 5.53
N ALA A 104 10.23 0.05 5.82
CA ALA A 104 11.15 -0.92 5.23
C ALA A 104 10.44 -2.23 4.89
N TYR A 105 11.03 -2.95 3.95
CA TYR A 105 10.56 -4.30 3.62
C TYR A 105 10.70 -5.21 4.84
N ASP A 106 9.63 -5.90 5.18
CA ASP A 106 9.60 -6.81 6.31
C ASP A 106 9.64 -8.24 5.80
N GLN A 107 10.79 -8.86 5.90
CA GLN A 107 10.99 -10.19 5.35
C GLN A 107 10.13 -11.25 6.06
N ALA A 108 10.05 -11.18 7.37
CA ALA A 108 9.30 -12.16 8.14
C ALA A 108 7.81 -12.11 7.83
N LEU A 109 7.24 -10.90 7.84
CA LEU A 109 5.83 -10.74 7.51
C LEU A 109 5.54 -11.03 6.05
N SER A 110 6.48 -10.70 5.16
CA SER A 110 6.30 -11.01 3.74
C SER A 110 6.22 -12.51 3.53
N GLY A 111 7.07 -13.26 4.19
CA GLY A 111 7.05 -14.73 4.10
C GLY A 111 5.77 -15.32 4.68
N TRP A 112 5.37 -14.83 5.84
CA TRP A 112 4.15 -15.30 6.48
C TRP A 112 2.93 -15.02 5.60
N PHE A 113 2.86 -13.81 5.05
CA PHE A 113 1.73 -13.42 4.22
C PHE A 113 1.67 -14.23 2.94
N ALA A 114 2.83 -14.46 2.29
CA ALA A 114 2.88 -15.28 1.09
C ALA A 114 2.36 -16.70 1.37
N GLY A 115 2.70 -17.25 2.53
CA GLY A 115 2.20 -18.57 2.94
C GLY A 115 0.69 -18.57 3.12
N ARG A 116 0.13 -17.50 3.69
CA ARG A 116 -1.31 -17.38 3.86
C ARG A 116 -2.03 -17.27 2.52
N LEU A 117 -1.45 -16.55 1.57
CA LEU A 117 -2.02 -16.47 0.24
C LEU A 117 -2.05 -17.84 -0.45
N LYS A 118 -0.99 -18.59 -0.30
CA LYS A 118 -0.91 -19.94 -0.85
C LYS A 118 -1.98 -20.84 -0.22
N ASP A 119 -2.09 -20.81 1.11
CA ASP A 119 -3.07 -21.61 1.83
C ASP A 119 -4.50 -21.27 1.44
N ALA A 120 -4.75 -20.01 1.08
CA ALA A 120 -6.06 -19.56 0.65
C ALA A 120 -6.33 -19.84 -0.84
N GLY A 121 -5.37 -20.40 -1.55
CA GLY A 121 -5.52 -20.68 -2.97
C GLY A 121 -5.40 -19.45 -3.86
N LEU A 122 -4.84 -18.36 -3.33
CA LEU A 122 -4.71 -17.11 -4.06
C LEU A 122 -3.38 -16.98 -4.79
N SER A 123 -2.41 -17.82 -4.47
CA SER A 123 -1.14 -17.87 -5.18
C SER A 123 -0.70 -19.31 -5.38
N ALA A 124 0.14 -19.51 -6.38
CA ALA A 124 0.62 -20.85 -6.68
C ALA A 124 1.75 -21.29 -5.73
N GLY A 125 2.19 -20.41 -4.91
CA GLY A 125 3.23 -20.72 -3.96
C GLY A 125 4.58 -20.63 -4.50
#